data_c08f81be190a1191a83ebe451df2374b
#
_entry.id   c08f81be190a1191a83ebe451df2374b
#
_cell.length_a   1.000
_cell.length_b   1.000
_cell.length_c   1.000
_cell.angle_alpha   90.00
_cell.angle_beta   90.00
_cell.angle_gamma   90.00
#
_symmetry.space_group_name_H-M   'P 1'
#
loop_
_entity.id
_entity.type
_entity.pdbx_description
1 polymer ?
#
loop_
_entity_poly.entity_id
_entity_poly.type
_entity_poly.pdbx_seq_one_letter_code
_entity_poly.pdbx_strand_id
1 'polypeptide(L)'
;MRDNRTVSEFQDEHVPVRVVSSQTVFEGKVFDIQRDELTLAHSEQPIVREYMGHPGAVVIVALRGDEGNEEILLERQYRHPVRAKLWEVPAGLLDIPGEDPLIGAQRELAEEADLTAQHWDVLLD
;
A
#
# COMPACT_ATOMS: atom_id res chain seq x y z
N MET A 1 -28.86 -16.92 -13.12
CA MET A 1 -29.13 -15.50 -12.91
C MET A 1 -27.82 -14.90 -12.40
N ARG A 2 -27.09 -14.15 -13.23
CA ARG A 2 -25.87 -13.46 -12.78
C ARG A 2 -26.33 -12.21 -12.05
N ASP A 3 -25.99 -12.13 -10.77
CA ASP A 3 -26.23 -10.95 -9.93
C ASP A 3 -25.40 -9.80 -10.51
N ASN A 4 -26.07 -8.84 -11.14
CA ASN A 4 -25.43 -7.71 -11.82
C ASN A 4 -25.32 -6.53 -10.82
N ARG A 5 -24.80 -6.81 -9.61
CA ARG A 5 -24.42 -5.76 -8.69
C ARG A 5 -23.27 -4.97 -9.31
N THR A 6 -23.50 -3.71 -9.54
CA THR A 6 -22.48 -2.81 -10.07
C THR A 6 -21.40 -2.61 -9.02
N VAL A 7 -20.15 -2.60 -9.44
CA VAL A 7 -18.93 -2.42 -8.59
C VAL A 7 -19.02 -1.15 -7.71
N SER A 8 -19.88 -0.20 -8.04
CA SER A 8 -20.15 1.02 -7.26
C SER A 8 -20.79 0.81 -5.89
N GLU A 9 -21.24 -0.41 -5.55
CA GLU A 9 -21.81 -0.72 -4.22
C GLU A 9 -20.73 -1.16 -3.20
N PHE A 10 -19.49 -1.38 -3.65
CA PHE A 10 -18.37 -1.82 -2.81
C PHE A 10 -17.27 -0.78 -2.88
N GLN A 11 -17.47 0.34 -2.19
CA GLN A 11 -16.47 1.39 -2.04
C GLN A 11 -16.12 1.56 -0.57
N ASP A 12 -14.83 1.75 -0.29
CA ASP A 12 -14.37 2.13 1.02
C ASP A 12 -14.84 3.55 1.36
N GLU A 13 -15.29 3.74 2.59
CA GLU A 13 -15.77 5.03 3.08
C GLU A 13 -14.85 5.55 4.18
N HIS A 14 -14.29 6.74 3.99
CA HIS A 14 -13.58 7.44 5.04
C HIS A 14 -14.54 7.94 6.12
N VAL A 15 -14.47 7.33 7.29
CA VAL A 15 -15.30 7.70 8.43
C VAL A 15 -14.50 8.56 9.40
N PRO A 16 -14.92 9.81 9.68
CA PRO A 16 -14.25 10.62 10.68
C PRO A 16 -14.45 10.01 12.07
N VAL A 17 -13.37 9.83 12.79
CA VAL A 17 -13.37 9.36 14.17
C VAL A 17 -12.81 10.43 15.09
N ARG A 18 -13.30 10.46 16.35
CA ARG A 18 -12.75 11.33 17.38
C ARG A 18 -11.61 10.60 18.08
N VAL A 19 -10.37 11.00 17.81
CA VAL A 19 -9.20 10.55 18.56
C VAL A 19 -9.14 11.32 19.87
N VAL A 20 -9.15 10.60 20.99
CA VAL A 20 -9.04 11.14 22.36
C VAL A 20 -7.60 11.34 22.75
N SER A 21 -6.77 10.35 22.46
CA SER A 21 -5.32 10.41 22.67
C SER A 21 -4.60 9.55 21.63
N SER A 22 -3.38 9.94 21.31
CA SER A 22 -2.48 9.21 20.40
C SER A 22 -1.09 9.20 20.99
N GLN A 23 -0.41 8.06 20.91
CA GLN A 23 0.99 7.95 21.31
C GLN A 23 1.75 6.92 20.47
N THR A 24 3.00 7.20 20.19
CA THR A 24 3.94 6.21 19.64
C THR A 24 4.41 5.30 20.78
N VAL A 25 4.07 4.01 20.72
CA VAL A 25 4.44 3.03 21.75
C VAL A 25 5.70 2.24 21.40
N PHE A 26 6.09 2.26 20.13
CA PHE A 26 7.36 1.76 19.65
C PHE A 26 7.82 2.63 18.48
N GLU A 27 9.07 3.08 18.54
CA GLU A 27 9.72 3.84 17.47
C GLU A 27 10.79 2.97 16.81
N GLY A 28 10.57 2.60 15.56
CA GLY A 28 11.46 1.77 14.76
C GLY A 28 12.28 2.57 13.75
N LYS A 29 13.14 1.87 12.99
CA LYS A 29 13.89 2.50 11.89
C LYS A 29 13.09 2.63 10.61
N VAL A 30 12.09 1.78 10.43
CA VAL A 30 11.30 1.67 9.19
C VAL A 30 9.84 2.00 9.45
N PHE A 31 9.31 1.61 10.61
CA PHE A 31 7.92 1.88 10.99
C PHE A 31 7.81 2.05 12.50
N ASP A 32 6.76 2.74 12.91
CA ASP A 32 6.40 2.95 14.28
C ASP A 32 5.14 2.16 14.62
N ILE A 33 4.92 1.86 15.90
CA ILE A 33 3.62 1.40 16.39
C ILE A 33 2.94 2.55 17.11
N GLN A 34 1.77 2.90 16.61
CA GLN A 34 0.89 3.90 17.19
C GLN A 34 -0.20 3.24 18.01
N ARG A 35 -0.57 3.90 19.12
CA ARG A 35 -1.71 3.53 19.94
C ARG A 35 -2.62 4.73 20.09
N ASP A 36 -3.84 4.58 19.58
CA ASP A 36 -4.89 5.57 19.68
C ASP A 36 -6.00 5.10 20.61
N GLU A 37 -6.48 6.03 21.45
CA GLU A 37 -7.76 5.92 22.10
C GLU A 37 -8.76 6.78 21.32
N LEU A 38 -9.83 6.17 20.84
CA LEU A 38 -10.77 6.83 19.96
C LEU A 38 -12.23 6.43 20.28
N THR A 39 -13.18 7.25 19.86
CA THR A 39 -14.61 6.93 19.94
C THR A 39 -15.18 6.76 18.52
N LEU A 40 -15.95 5.69 18.34
CA LEU A 40 -16.70 5.46 17.10
C LEU A 40 -18.03 6.23 17.13
N ALA A 41 -18.56 6.57 15.96
CA ALA A 41 -19.76 7.41 15.81
C ALA A 41 -21.00 6.89 16.56
N HIS A 42 -21.06 5.59 16.85
CA HIS A 42 -22.20 4.94 17.52
C HIS A 42 -21.89 4.43 18.93
N SER A 43 -20.74 4.84 19.51
CA SER A 43 -20.33 4.41 20.85
C SER A 43 -19.76 5.60 21.63
N GLU A 44 -20.30 5.84 22.84
CA GLU A 44 -19.72 6.81 23.77
C GLU A 44 -18.50 6.25 24.52
N GLN A 45 -18.29 4.94 24.45
CA GLN A 45 -17.17 4.31 25.11
C GLN A 45 -15.93 4.34 24.21
N PRO A 46 -14.79 4.85 24.73
CA PRO A 46 -13.55 4.83 23.97
C PRO A 46 -13.04 3.39 23.78
N ILE A 47 -12.44 3.18 22.63
CA ILE A 47 -11.75 1.95 22.29
C ILE A 47 -10.29 2.24 22.00
N VAL A 48 -9.41 1.27 22.25
CA VAL A 48 -7.99 1.38 21.93
C VAL A 48 -7.71 0.63 20.63
N ARG A 49 -6.92 1.25 19.75
CA ARG A 49 -6.37 0.63 18.55
C ARG A 49 -4.86 0.81 18.50
N GLU A 50 -4.19 -0.28 18.18
CA GLU A 50 -2.77 -0.27 17.87
C GLU A 50 -2.59 -0.62 16.41
N TYR A 51 -1.75 0.15 15.72
CA TYR A 51 -1.50 -0.01 14.31
C TYR A 51 -0.09 0.42 13.94
N MET A 52 0.39 -0.08 12.83
CA MET A 52 1.67 0.32 12.28
C MET A 52 1.53 1.65 11.55
N GLY A 53 2.26 2.65 12.01
CA GLY A 53 2.46 3.90 11.27
C GLY A 53 3.35 3.61 10.06
N HIS A 54 2.78 3.70 8.86
CA HIS A 54 3.48 3.38 7.62
C HIS A 54 3.18 4.46 6.57
N PRO A 55 4.18 4.92 5.80
CA PRO A 55 3.97 6.00 4.82
C PRO A 55 3.11 5.59 3.62
N GLY A 56 2.80 4.33 3.48
CA GLY A 56 2.23 3.74 2.28
C GLY A 56 3.31 3.10 1.40
N ALA A 57 2.89 2.40 0.38
CA ALA A 57 3.76 1.82 -0.62
C ALA A 57 3.05 1.73 -1.96
N VAL A 58 3.82 1.72 -3.03
CA VAL A 58 3.35 1.39 -4.37
C VAL A 58 3.82 0.00 -4.74
N VAL A 59 2.98 -0.72 -5.48
CA VAL A 59 3.30 -2.03 -6.05
C VAL A 59 3.16 -1.92 -7.56
N ILE A 60 4.17 -2.38 -8.31
CA ILE A 60 4.26 -2.14 -9.74
C ILE A 60 4.11 -3.46 -10.49
N VAL A 61 3.02 -3.60 -11.25
CA VAL A 61 2.82 -4.71 -12.17
C VAL A 61 3.35 -4.28 -13.54
N ALA A 62 4.65 -4.45 -13.77
CA ALA A 62 5.28 -4.08 -15.03
C ALA A 62 5.11 -5.21 -16.06
N LEU A 63 4.46 -4.87 -17.17
CA LEU A 63 4.17 -5.80 -18.26
C LEU A 63 4.91 -5.39 -19.53
N ARG A 64 5.34 -6.40 -20.31
CA ARG A 64 5.84 -6.21 -21.67
C ARG A 64 5.27 -7.31 -22.59
N GLY A 65 5.26 -7.07 -23.89
CA GLY A 65 4.77 -8.00 -24.90
C GLY A 65 3.46 -7.55 -25.52
N ASP A 66 2.95 -8.36 -26.46
CA ASP A 66 1.69 -8.12 -27.14
C ASP A 66 0.53 -8.78 -26.40
N GLU A 67 -0.69 -8.31 -26.65
CA GLU A 67 -1.92 -8.85 -26.07
C GLU A 67 -2.01 -10.38 -26.21
N GLY A 68 -2.17 -11.06 -25.07
CA GLY A 68 -2.22 -12.52 -24.98
C GLY A 68 -0.86 -13.21 -24.92
N ASN A 69 0.24 -12.46 -24.89
CA ASN A 69 1.59 -12.97 -24.71
C ASN A 69 2.44 -12.02 -23.84
N GLU A 70 1.79 -11.48 -22.81
CA GLU A 70 2.45 -10.58 -21.86
C GLU A 70 3.38 -11.34 -20.92
N GLU A 71 4.49 -10.71 -20.61
CA GLU A 71 5.42 -11.12 -19.57
C GLU A 71 5.35 -10.13 -18.42
N ILE A 72 5.35 -10.62 -17.18
CA ILE A 72 5.43 -9.82 -15.97
C ILE A 72 6.87 -9.77 -15.44
N LEU A 73 7.30 -8.59 -15.01
CA LEU A 73 8.56 -8.43 -14.30
C LEU A 73 8.43 -8.97 -12.88
N LEU A 74 9.32 -9.87 -12.51
CA LEU A 74 9.49 -10.34 -11.15
C LEU A 74 10.94 -10.16 -10.70
N GLU A 75 11.11 -9.77 -9.46
CA GLU A 75 12.40 -9.75 -8.77
C GLU A 75 12.48 -10.82 -7.68
N ARG A 76 13.67 -11.12 -7.22
CA ARG A 76 13.88 -12.11 -6.17
C ARG A 76 14.57 -11.49 -4.97
N GLN A 77 13.80 -11.19 -3.93
CA GLN A 77 14.26 -10.47 -2.76
C GLN A 77 14.30 -11.34 -1.50
N TYR A 78 15.34 -11.19 -0.67
CA TYR A 78 15.42 -11.85 0.62
C TYR A 78 14.53 -11.14 1.64
N ARG A 79 13.60 -11.89 2.25
CA ARG A 79 12.71 -11.41 3.30
C ARG A 79 13.06 -12.07 4.63
N HIS A 80 13.68 -11.29 5.52
CA HIS A 80 14.20 -11.78 6.79
C HIS A 80 13.17 -12.43 7.71
N PRO A 81 11.92 -11.92 7.85
CA PRO A 81 10.92 -12.55 8.73
C PRO A 81 10.61 -14.00 8.39
N VAL A 82 10.65 -14.34 7.11
CA VAL A 82 10.41 -15.72 6.61
C VAL A 82 11.71 -16.45 6.27
N ARG A 83 12.87 -15.78 6.35
CA ARG A 83 14.21 -16.32 6.05
C ARG A 83 14.30 -16.97 4.67
N ALA A 84 13.59 -16.41 3.68
CA ALA A 84 13.53 -16.92 2.33
C ALA A 84 13.75 -15.82 1.29
N LYS A 85 14.17 -16.22 0.08
CA LYS A 85 14.11 -15.35 -1.10
C LYS A 85 12.78 -15.60 -1.78
N LEU A 86 11.95 -14.57 -1.85
CA LEU A 86 10.62 -14.59 -2.47
C LEU A 86 10.70 -13.96 -3.86
N TRP A 87 9.82 -14.42 -4.74
CA TRP A 87 9.56 -13.76 -6.01
C TRP A 87 8.46 -12.72 -5.79
N GLU A 88 8.75 -11.50 -6.18
CA GLU A 88 7.90 -10.34 -5.92
C GLU A 88 7.86 -9.45 -7.16
N VAL A 89 6.83 -8.65 -7.30
CA VAL A 89 6.83 -7.53 -8.24
C VAL A 89 7.56 -6.35 -7.58
N PRO A 90 8.15 -5.41 -8.35
CA PRO A 90 8.75 -4.20 -7.80
C PRO A 90 7.78 -3.43 -6.91
N ALA A 91 8.26 -2.93 -5.79
CA ALA A 91 7.45 -2.20 -4.82
C ALA A 91 8.32 -1.26 -3.98
N GLY A 92 7.87 -0.06 -3.73
CA GLY A 92 8.61 0.90 -2.94
C GLY A 92 7.77 1.71 -1.99
N LEU A 93 8.41 2.34 -1.02
CA LEU A 93 7.76 3.15 0.00
C LEU A 93 7.39 4.54 -0.54
N LEU A 94 6.24 5.06 -0.10
CA LEU A 94 5.84 6.44 -0.29
C LEU A 94 6.40 7.31 0.86
N ASP A 95 7.72 7.30 1.01
CA ASP A 95 8.44 7.94 2.12
C ASP A 95 8.92 9.37 1.80
N ILE A 96 8.68 9.85 0.58
CA ILE A 96 8.96 11.24 0.19
C ILE A 96 7.71 12.09 0.42
N PRO A 97 7.72 13.04 1.38
CA PRO A 97 6.55 13.84 1.68
C PRO A 97 6.00 14.60 0.47
N GLY A 98 4.73 14.36 0.13
CA GLY A 98 4.05 15.01 -0.98
C GLY A 98 4.38 14.47 -2.37
N GLU A 99 5.13 13.38 -2.47
CA GLU A 99 5.34 12.70 -3.73
C GLU A 99 4.03 12.04 -4.21
N ASP A 100 3.68 12.29 -5.47
CA ASP A 100 2.55 11.61 -6.11
C ASP A 100 2.85 10.11 -6.23
N PRO A 101 1.90 9.20 -5.92
CA PRO A 101 2.11 7.75 -6.00
C PRO A 101 2.60 7.26 -7.36
N LEU A 102 2.16 7.87 -8.46
CA LEU A 102 2.65 7.54 -9.80
C LEU A 102 4.13 7.91 -9.96
N ILE A 103 4.53 9.06 -9.44
CA ILE A 103 5.95 9.47 -9.49
C ILE A 103 6.81 8.53 -8.64
N GLY A 104 6.32 8.16 -7.44
CA GLY A 104 6.96 7.14 -6.60
C GLY A 104 7.12 5.81 -7.34
N ALA A 105 6.06 5.33 -7.99
CA ALA A 105 6.11 4.08 -8.78
C ALA A 105 7.12 4.16 -9.95
N GLN A 106 7.18 5.28 -10.64
CA GLN A 106 8.15 5.48 -11.73
C GLN A 106 9.60 5.49 -11.22
N ARG A 107 9.83 6.14 -10.08
CA ARG A 107 11.14 6.17 -9.42
C ARG A 107 11.56 4.77 -9.00
N GLU A 108 10.70 4.03 -8.28
CA GLU A 108 11.00 2.68 -7.80
C GLU A 108 11.27 1.70 -8.94
N LEU A 109 10.49 1.73 -10.04
CA LEU A 109 10.75 0.88 -11.20
C LEU A 109 12.12 1.16 -11.82
N ALA A 110 12.52 2.43 -11.87
CA ALA A 110 13.83 2.81 -12.39
C ALA A 110 14.97 2.39 -11.44
N GLU A 111 14.79 2.56 -10.13
CA GLU A 111 15.81 2.24 -9.11
C GLU A 111 16.01 0.74 -8.94
N GLU A 112 14.94 -0.05 -8.90
CA GLU A 112 15.00 -1.49 -8.63
C GLU A 112 15.30 -2.32 -9.89
N ALA A 113 14.77 -1.90 -11.05
CA ALA A 113 14.83 -2.70 -12.27
C ALA A 113 15.58 -2.04 -13.45
N ASP A 114 16.00 -0.79 -13.33
CA ASP A 114 16.57 0.03 -14.42
C ASP A 114 15.64 0.07 -15.66
N LEU A 115 14.32 0.18 -15.40
CA LEU A 115 13.28 0.19 -16.41
C LEU A 115 12.42 1.45 -16.32
N THR A 116 11.82 1.79 -17.46
CA THR A 116 10.76 2.81 -17.57
C THR A 116 9.58 2.26 -18.34
N ALA A 117 8.36 2.70 -18.01
CA ALA A 117 7.16 2.35 -18.75
C ALA A 117 6.56 3.58 -19.44
N GLN A 118 5.93 3.36 -20.60
CA GLN A 118 5.30 4.43 -21.39
C GLN A 118 3.86 4.69 -20.97
N HIS A 119 3.18 3.67 -20.47
CA HIS A 119 1.77 3.73 -20.06
C HIS A 119 1.65 3.29 -18.61
N TRP A 120 0.81 3.97 -17.85
CA TRP A 120 0.57 3.72 -16.45
C TRP A 120 -0.92 3.82 -16.16
N ASP A 121 -1.44 2.83 -15.46
CA ASP A 121 -2.83 2.78 -14.99
C ASP A 121 -2.86 2.30 -13.54
N VAL A 122 -3.87 2.74 -12.79
CA VAL A 122 -4.13 2.24 -11.44
C VAL A 122 -4.92 0.95 -11.54
N LEU A 123 -4.35 -0.13 -11.03
CA LEU A 123 -5.02 -1.43 -11.02
C LEU A 123 -5.91 -1.59 -9.79
N LEU A 124 -5.44 -1.10 -8.65
CA LEU A 124 -6.14 -1.15 -7.37
C LEU A 124 -5.65 0.00 -6.49
N ASP A 125 -6.61 0.69 -5.81
CA ASP A 125 -6.36 1.75 -4.83
C ASP A 125 -7.26 1.50 -3.60
#